data_a8d56bd1111db05ecb1ce8810e8f22b4
#
_entry.id   a8d56bd1111db05ecb1ce8810e8f22b4
#
_cell.length_a   1.000
_cell.length_b   1.000
_cell.length_c   1.000
_cell.angle_alpha   90.00
_cell.angle_beta   90.00
_cell.angle_gamma   90.00
#
_symmetry.space_group_name_H-M   'P 1'
#
loop_
_entity.id
_entity.type
_entity.pdbx_description
1 polymer ?
#
loop_
_entity_poly.entity_id
_entity_poly.type
_entity_poly.pdbx_seq_one_letter_code
_entity_poly.pdbx_strand_id
1 'polypeptide(L)'
;MKIVSHDLICCLKNYKFHSIFAKNLILIMSVIMLPVACVLMFFSYSYHYIQKDEEKKYLERQCNQINRDFERIFGELRNKAILLSGDNDTKVFFLSNDVSDDEFYDVNKLLDFVALCKASTDVVDDVYIYAPSGGVVISTNGRRCYELFENQLCLEQWENNGKRYQWNYLEAQTNSKNRKNIYFYYTTHQIAGKKGVVVFAVNPRKLDKLLDYGEDVALNFKVDGHIIYDSAMMKSGGEKEAMLQLLNHAQGQTVSGSVQEQMGVEITMFVQKWKTSEQLTQMRHIMQSVICLMILLSVALVFYISLKIFNPIKELMKVLRDNSEYGEKNILNNENELSYLISSMQSTLSRNKDIEEELKERVVLTKKAQSVALQAQINPHFLNNTLESINWMAIGKLGSDNDISEMINCLSQLLRTSLDTAEMFVTIQDEIEYAKKYIYIQQKRLGSNFDV
;
A
#
# COMPACT_ATOMS: atom_id res chain seq x y z
N MET A 1 -28.45 -18.09 -5.89
CA MET A 1 -27.97 -17.35 -4.73
C MET A 1 -28.49 -17.87 -3.36
N LYS A 2 -29.73 -18.30 -3.20
CA LYS A 2 -30.27 -18.88 -1.95
C LYS A 2 -29.73 -20.27 -1.58
N ILE A 3 -29.32 -21.10 -2.53
CA ILE A 3 -28.78 -22.45 -2.28
C ILE A 3 -27.37 -22.40 -1.69
N VAL A 4 -26.54 -21.46 -2.15
CA VAL A 4 -25.15 -21.28 -1.65
C VAL A 4 -25.13 -20.78 -0.20
N SER A 5 -26.11 -19.96 0.22
CA SER A 5 -26.17 -19.43 1.59
C SER A 5 -26.57 -20.48 2.62
N HIS A 6 -27.41 -21.47 2.25
CA HIS A 6 -27.84 -22.51 3.18
C HIS A 6 -26.75 -23.52 3.45
N ASP A 7 -25.98 -23.93 2.43
CA ASP A 7 -24.84 -24.81 2.57
C ASP A 7 -23.69 -24.14 3.37
N LEU A 8 -23.51 -22.84 3.18
CA LEU A 8 -22.48 -22.05 3.89
C LEU A 8 -22.76 -21.95 5.40
N ILE A 9 -24.01 -21.70 5.79
CA ILE A 9 -24.45 -21.63 7.17
C ILE A 9 -24.41 -23.02 7.83
N CYS A 10 -24.77 -24.08 7.08
CA CYS A 10 -24.71 -25.46 7.58
C CYS A 10 -23.25 -25.94 7.76
N CYS A 11 -22.34 -25.57 6.85
CA CYS A 11 -20.90 -25.82 6.99
C CYS A 11 -20.30 -25.11 8.20
N LEU A 12 -20.60 -23.84 8.42
CA LEU A 12 -20.11 -23.05 9.55
C LEU A 12 -20.64 -23.55 10.89
N LYS A 13 -21.86 -24.08 10.94
CA LYS A 13 -22.52 -24.54 12.18
C LYS A 13 -22.01 -25.92 12.65
N ASN A 14 -21.49 -26.75 11.74
CA ASN A 14 -21.00 -28.11 12.03
C ASN A 14 -19.48 -28.20 12.22
N TYR A 15 -18.73 -27.12 12.03
CA TYR A 15 -17.28 -27.15 12.18
C TYR A 15 -16.86 -26.73 13.59
N LYS A 16 -16.30 -27.67 14.34
CA LYS A 16 -15.54 -27.38 15.54
C LYS A 16 -14.30 -26.59 15.16
N PHE A 17 -13.93 -25.58 15.97
CA PHE A 17 -12.78 -24.69 15.73
C PHE A 17 -11.41 -25.38 15.58
N HIS A 18 -11.35 -26.70 15.71
CA HIS A 18 -10.15 -27.52 15.60
C HIS A 18 -10.02 -28.27 14.26
N SER A 19 -10.94 -28.04 13.31
CA SER A 19 -10.85 -28.69 12.00
C SER A 19 -9.66 -28.15 11.19
N ILE A 20 -9.05 -28.98 10.41
CA ILE A 20 -7.97 -28.62 9.47
C ILE A 20 -8.46 -27.55 8.51
N PHE A 21 -9.75 -27.59 8.15
CA PHE A 21 -10.38 -26.57 7.33
C PHE A 21 -10.26 -25.17 7.95
N ALA A 22 -10.63 -25.02 9.23
CA ALA A 22 -10.55 -23.73 9.92
C ALA A 22 -9.11 -23.25 10.07
N LYS A 23 -8.17 -24.13 10.41
CA LYS A 23 -6.74 -23.80 10.51
C LYS A 23 -6.17 -23.35 9.16
N ASN A 24 -6.45 -24.07 8.08
CA ASN A 24 -5.98 -23.74 6.74
C ASN A 24 -6.64 -22.45 6.22
N LEU A 25 -7.94 -22.25 6.48
CA LEU A 25 -8.65 -21.02 6.13
C LEU A 25 -7.98 -19.81 6.79
N ILE A 26 -7.69 -19.86 8.10
CA ILE A 26 -7.01 -18.79 8.83
C ILE A 26 -5.60 -18.56 8.29
N LEU A 27 -4.85 -19.63 8.02
CA LEU A 27 -3.49 -19.54 7.50
C LEU A 27 -3.47 -18.92 6.10
N ILE A 28 -4.30 -19.37 5.17
CA ILE A 28 -4.40 -18.81 3.83
C ILE A 28 -4.88 -17.36 3.89
N MET A 29 -5.88 -17.10 4.76
CA MET A 29 -6.37 -15.73 4.99
C MET A 29 -5.25 -14.81 5.51
N SER A 30 -4.43 -15.25 6.46
CA SER A 30 -3.32 -14.46 6.99
C SER A 30 -2.26 -14.17 5.94
N VAL A 31 -1.90 -15.16 5.10
CA VAL A 31 -0.92 -15.03 4.02
C VAL A 31 -1.39 -14.06 2.93
N ILE A 32 -2.69 -14.05 2.61
CA ILE A 32 -3.24 -13.14 1.59
C ILE A 32 -3.53 -11.75 2.17
N MET A 33 -4.02 -11.66 3.41
CA MET A 33 -4.37 -10.39 4.03
C MET A 33 -3.15 -9.56 4.43
N LEU A 34 -2.01 -10.19 4.74
CA LEU A 34 -0.81 -9.47 5.13
C LEU A 34 -0.25 -8.58 3.98
N PRO A 35 -0.05 -9.06 2.75
CA PRO A 35 0.33 -8.20 1.62
C PRO A 35 -0.71 -7.10 1.32
N VAL A 36 -2.01 -7.42 1.42
CA VAL A 36 -3.07 -6.43 1.23
C VAL A 36 -2.97 -5.33 2.28
N ALA A 37 -2.76 -5.68 3.55
CA ALA A 37 -2.56 -4.70 4.62
C ALA A 37 -1.31 -3.83 4.40
N CYS A 38 -0.19 -4.41 3.93
CA CYS A 38 1.02 -3.66 3.58
C CYS A 38 0.76 -2.66 2.45
N VAL A 39 0.05 -3.08 1.40
CA VAL A 39 -0.33 -2.20 0.29
C VAL A 39 -1.22 -1.06 0.78
N LEU A 40 -2.19 -1.36 1.66
CA LEU A 40 -3.07 -0.36 2.28
C LEU A 40 -2.29 0.68 3.09
N MET A 41 -1.36 0.24 3.94
CA MET A 41 -0.50 1.14 4.71
C MET A 41 0.35 2.01 3.79
N PHE A 42 0.94 1.44 2.74
CA PHE A 42 1.73 2.17 1.78
C PHE A 42 0.90 3.24 1.05
N PHE A 43 -0.29 2.90 0.57
CA PHE A 43 -1.19 3.86 -0.09
C PHE A 43 -1.68 4.96 0.87
N SER A 44 -2.04 4.61 2.10
CA SER A 44 -2.44 5.58 3.11
C SER A 44 -1.31 6.57 3.43
N TYR A 45 -0.10 6.06 3.59
CA TYR A 45 1.08 6.89 3.82
C TYR A 45 1.39 7.80 2.62
N SER A 46 1.39 7.24 1.40
CA SER A 46 1.64 8.00 0.16
C SER A 46 0.59 9.08 -0.07
N TYR A 47 -0.69 8.78 0.18
CA TYR A 47 -1.76 9.76 0.07
C TYR A 47 -1.56 10.92 1.06
N HIS A 48 -1.24 10.62 2.31
CA HIS A 48 -1.00 11.65 3.33
C HIS A 48 0.24 12.50 3.00
N TYR A 49 1.28 11.88 2.45
CA TYR A 49 2.47 12.58 1.98
C TYR A 49 2.17 13.53 0.82
N ILE A 50 1.45 13.05 -0.21
CA ILE A 50 1.06 13.87 -1.37
C ILE A 50 0.16 15.02 -0.94
N GLN A 51 -0.79 14.77 -0.04
CA GLN A 51 -1.68 15.81 0.48
C GLN A 51 -0.91 16.93 1.17
N LYS A 52 0.06 16.59 2.02
CA LYS A 52 0.93 17.58 2.69
C LYS A 52 1.80 18.36 1.70
N ASP A 53 2.35 17.68 0.70
CA ASP A 53 3.19 18.31 -0.30
C ASP A 53 2.39 19.29 -1.18
N GLU A 54 1.20 18.90 -1.62
CA GLU A 54 0.29 19.76 -2.37
C GLU A 54 -0.19 20.97 -1.54
N GLU A 55 -0.51 20.77 -0.26
CA GLU A 55 -0.84 21.85 0.66
C GLU A 55 0.30 22.86 0.78
N LYS A 56 1.52 22.39 0.99
CA LYS A 56 2.71 23.25 1.07
C LYS A 56 2.94 24.02 -0.23
N LYS A 57 2.88 23.34 -1.37
CA LYS A 57 3.05 23.99 -2.69
C LYS A 57 1.96 25.02 -2.98
N TYR A 58 0.73 24.77 -2.56
CA TYR A 58 -0.35 25.74 -2.69
C TYR A 58 -0.07 26.99 -1.85
N LEU A 59 0.29 26.80 -0.58
CA LEU A 59 0.63 27.89 0.33
C LEU A 59 1.80 28.72 -0.21
N GLU A 60 2.87 28.07 -0.69
CA GLU A 60 4.00 28.75 -1.30
C GLU A 60 3.60 29.55 -2.56
N ARG A 61 2.74 28.97 -3.42
CA ARG A 61 2.24 29.67 -4.61
C ARG A 61 1.43 30.92 -4.26
N GLN A 62 0.51 30.79 -3.30
CA GLN A 62 -0.31 31.91 -2.82
C GLN A 62 0.54 32.96 -2.16
N CYS A 63 1.47 32.60 -1.30
CA CYS A 63 2.39 33.53 -0.66
C CYS A 63 3.23 34.30 -1.71
N ASN A 64 3.80 33.60 -2.69
CA ASN A 64 4.57 34.20 -3.77
C ASN A 64 3.72 35.11 -4.67
N GLN A 65 2.46 34.82 -4.88
CA GLN A 65 1.54 35.66 -5.64
C GLN A 65 1.25 36.94 -4.87
N ILE A 66 0.86 36.82 -3.60
CA ILE A 66 0.60 37.97 -2.73
C ILE A 66 1.84 38.88 -2.64
N ASN A 67 3.02 38.30 -2.48
CA ASN A 67 4.28 39.04 -2.45
C ASN A 67 4.51 39.82 -3.75
N ARG A 68 4.33 39.22 -4.91
CA ARG A 68 4.50 39.91 -6.20
C ARG A 68 3.50 41.04 -6.39
N ASP A 69 2.23 40.82 -6.03
CA ASP A 69 1.20 41.84 -6.15
C ASP A 69 1.46 42.99 -5.18
N PHE A 70 1.90 42.66 -3.98
CA PHE A 70 2.31 43.67 -3.01
C PHE A 70 3.51 44.49 -3.49
N GLU A 71 4.59 43.84 -3.96
CA GLU A 71 5.77 44.50 -4.51
C GLU A 71 5.42 45.37 -5.71
N ARG A 72 4.49 44.97 -6.57
CA ARG A 72 4.00 45.76 -7.69
C ARG A 72 3.32 47.01 -7.22
N ILE A 73 2.35 46.91 -6.29
CA ILE A 73 1.59 48.05 -5.77
C ILE A 73 2.55 49.08 -5.10
N PHE A 74 3.45 48.56 -4.25
CA PHE A 74 4.39 49.45 -3.56
C PHE A 74 5.48 49.98 -4.45
N GLY A 75 5.91 49.23 -5.45
CA GLY A 75 6.78 49.72 -6.51
C GLY A 75 6.16 50.89 -7.26
N GLU A 76 4.86 50.82 -7.56
CA GLU A 76 4.10 51.90 -8.16
C GLU A 76 4.03 53.17 -7.25
N LEU A 77 3.66 52.98 -5.97
CA LEU A 77 3.61 54.08 -5.01
C LEU A 77 4.98 54.73 -4.85
N ARG A 78 6.04 53.96 -4.70
CA ARG A 78 7.42 54.45 -4.60
C ARG A 78 7.83 55.23 -5.85
N ASN A 79 7.55 54.70 -7.04
CA ASN A 79 7.91 55.40 -8.29
C ASN A 79 7.16 56.72 -8.45
N LYS A 80 5.86 56.72 -8.09
CA LYS A 80 5.07 57.97 -8.08
C LYS A 80 5.60 58.97 -7.05
N ALA A 81 5.98 58.52 -5.85
CA ALA A 81 6.60 59.38 -4.86
C ALA A 81 7.91 60.02 -5.34
N ILE A 82 8.74 59.21 -6.02
CA ILE A 82 10.00 59.70 -6.62
C ILE A 82 9.72 60.68 -7.72
N LEU A 83 8.78 60.41 -8.62
CA LEU A 83 8.41 61.34 -9.71
C LEU A 83 7.87 62.65 -9.15
N LEU A 84 6.94 62.58 -8.19
CA LEU A 84 6.32 63.71 -7.56
C LEU A 84 7.37 64.62 -6.82
N SER A 85 8.25 63.92 -6.05
CA SER A 85 9.33 64.63 -5.34
C SER A 85 10.43 65.13 -6.24
N GLY A 86 10.58 64.60 -7.45
CA GLY A 86 11.57 64.97 -8.46
C GLY A 86 11.14 66.18 -9.31
N ASP A 87 9.86 66.54 -9.33
CA ASP A 87 9.34 67.70 -10.07
C ASP A 87 9.89 68.99 -9.52
N ASN A 88 10.06 69.99 -10.42
CA ASN A 88 10.70 71.25 -10.05
C ASN A 88 9.83 72.06 -9.12
N ASP A 89 8.52 72.15 -9.37
CA ASP A 89 7.60 72.90 -8.52
C ASP A 89 7.50 72.30 -7.13
N THR A 90 7.50 70.91 -7.04
CA THR A 90 7.55 70.21 -5.78
C THR A 90 8.83 70.47 -5.00
N LYS A 91 10.00 70.53 -5.68
CA LYS A 91 11.28 70.90 -5.02
C LYS A 91 11.27 72.32 -4.49
N VAL A 92 10.75 73.23 -5.26
CA VAL A 92 10.63 74.60 -4.82
C VAL A 92 9.67 74.73 -3.64
N PHE A 93 8.53 73.99 -3.70
CA PHE A 93 7.58 73.93 -2.58
C PHE A 93 8.25 73.47 -1.29
N PHE A 94 9.12 72.41 -1.36
CA PHE A 94 9.84 71.94 -0.18
C PHE A 94 10.87 72.90 0.36
N LEU A 95 11.30 73.88 -0.46
CA LEU A 95 12.23 74.91 -0.07
C LEU A 95 11.54 76.17 0.47
N SER A 96 10.21 76.27 0.30
CA SER A 96 9.44 77.48 0.77
C SER A 96 9.55 77.62 2.30
N ASN A 97 9.61 78.84 2.76
CA ASN A 97 9.74 79.22 4.19
C ASN A 97 8.45 79.74 4.78
N ASP A 98 7.51 80.13 3.96
CA ASP A 98 6.27 80.77 4.41
C ASP A 98 5.10 80.43 3.49
N VAL A 99 3.90 80.56 4.02
CA VAL A 99 2.62 80.38 3.30
C VAL A 99 2.52 81.40 2.12
N SER A 100 3.22 82.51 2.18
CA SER A 100 3.22 83.58 1.17
C SER A 100 4.15 83.33 -0.02
N ASP A 101 4.97 82.27 -0.02
CA ASP A 101 5.98 82.01 -1.08
C ASP A 101 5.34 81.38 -2.37
N ASP A 102 4.05 81.61 -2.62
CA ASP A 102 3.28 81.14 -3.77
C ASP A 102 3.76 81.63 -5.15
N GLU A 103 4.56 82.72 -5.18
CA GLU A 103 5.09 83.20 -6.41
C GLU A 103 6.22 82.39 -7.02
N PHE A 104 6.76 81.41 -6.25
CA PHE A 104 7.92 80.60 -6.66
C PHE A 104 7.59 79.22 -7.23
N TYR A 105 6.35 78.71 -7.02
CA TYR A 105 5.91 77.47 -7.55
C TYR A 105 4.42 77.52 -7.97
N ASP A 106 4.05 76.69 -8.97
CA ASP A 106 2.67 76.60 -9.44
C ASP A 106 1.85 75.62 -8.58
N VAL A 107 1.02 76.23 -7.70
CA VAL A 107 0.11 75.45 -6.82
C VAL A 107 -0.86 74.59 -7.60
N ASN A 108 -1.42 75.11 -8.73
CA ASN A 108 -2.39 74.36 -9.53
C ASN A 108 -1.73 73.10 -10.17
N LYS A 109 -0.52 73.29 -10.67
CA LYS A 109 0.25 72.21 -11.22
C LYS A 109 0.52 71.09 -10.17
N LEU A 110 0.85 71.50 -8.93
CA LEU A 110 1.03 70.53 -7.83
C LEU A 110 -0.27 69.84 -7.47
N LEU A 111 -1.41 70.50 -7.43
CA LEU A 111 -2.72 69.94 -7.19
C LEU A 111 -3.11 68.97 -8.30
N ASP A 112 -2.90 69.32 -9.55
CA ASP A 112 -3.14 68.39 -10.68
C ASP A 112 -2.28 67.15 -10.61
N PHE A 113 -1.01 67.31 -10.23
CA PHE A 113 -0.09 66.19 -10.12
C PHE A 113 -0.48 65.24 -8.95
N VAL A 114 -0.84 65.80 -7.81
CA VAL A 114 -1.38 64.98 -6.67
C VAL A 114 -2.67 64.32 -7.06
N ALA A 115 -3.58 65.03 -7.76
CA ALA A 115 -4.83 64.48 -8.24
C ALA A 115 -4.60 63.31 -9.24
N LEU A 116 -3.63 63.51 -10.16
CA LEU A 116 -3.24 62.42 -11.11
C LEU A 116 -2.66 61.18 -10.41
N CYS A 117 -1.79 61.37 -9.42
CA CYS A 117 -1.23 60.30 -8.62
C CYS A 117 -2.31 59.51 -7.89
N LYS A 118 -3.31 60.18 -7.33
CA LYS A 118 -4.48 59.53 -6.72
C LYS A 118 -5.30 58.79 -7.76
N ALA A 119 -5.67 59.40 -8.86
CA ALA A 119 -6.53 58.86 -9.89
C ALA A 119 -5.92 57.59 -10.58
N SER A 120 -4.59 57.57 -10.67
CA SER A 120 -3.85 56.49 -11.31
C SER A 120 -3.51 55.32 -10.37
N THR A 121 -4.03 55.31 -9.14
CA THR A 121 -3.74 54.26 -8.15
C THR A 121 -5.00 53.87 -7.37
N ASP A 122 -5.58 52.76 -7.70
CA ASP A 122 -6.88 52.30 -7.15
C ASP A 122 -6.89 52.14 -5.63
N VAL A 123 -5.75 51.83 -5.02
CA VAL A 123 -5.62 51.62 -3.57
C VAL A 123 -5.51 52.88 -2.76
N VAL A 124 -5.25 54.04 -3.39
CA VAL A 124 -5.01 55.31 -2.70
C VAL A 124 -6.31 56.09 -2.56
N ASP A 125 -6.60 56.56 -1.34
CA ASP A 125 -7.71 57.44 -1.05
C ASP A 125 -7.30 58.90 -1.15
N ASP A 126 -6.07 59.23 -0.78
CA ASP A 126 -5.53 60.60 -0.91
C ASP A 126 -4.00 60.61 -0.97
N VAL A 127 -3.44 61.71 -1.47
CA VAL A 127 -2.00 61.96 -1.55
C VAL A 127 -1.71 63.31 -0.93
N TYR A 128 -0.70 63.39 -0.08
CA TYR A 128 -0.28 64.62 0.60
C TYR A 128 1.18 64.91 0.27
N ILE A 129 1.46 66.20 0.03
CA ILE A 129 2.81 66.70 -0.02
C ILE A 129 2.94 67.70 1.14
N TYR A 130 3.93 67.56 1.99
CA TYR A 130 4.12 68.36 3.16
C TYR A 130 5.54 68.93 3.22
N ALA A 131 5.61 70.25 3.40
CA ALA A 131 6.82 70.99 3.61
C ALA A 131 6.83 71.58 5.05
N PRO A 132 7.59 70.95 5.99
CA PRO A 132 7.65 71.47 7.37
C PRO A 132 8.10 72.88 7.53
N SER A 133 9.07 73.32 6.69
CA SER A 133 9.63 74.71 6.72
C SER A 133 8.60 75.78 6.45
N GLY A 134 7.64 75.47 5.59
CA GLY A 134 6.57 76.42 5.22
C GLY A 134 5.27 76.20 5.97
N GLY A 135 5.16 75.13 6.75
CA GLY A 135 3.94 74.75 7.45
C GLY A 135 2.72 74.55 6.53
N VAL A 136 2.95 74.06 5.30
CA VAL A 136 1.92 73.96 4.25
C VAL A 136 1.78 72.50 3.80
N VAL A 137 0.55 72.03 3.64
CA VAL A 137 0.18 70.71 3.09
C VAL A 137 -0.61 70.93 1.79
N ILE A 138 -0.21 70.25 0.75
CA ILE A 138 -0.97 70.15 -0.52
C ILE A 138 -1.59 68.71 -0.58
N SER A 139 -2.88 68.69 -0.80
CA SER A 139 -3.64 67.45 -0.95
C SER A 139 -4.57 67.50 -2.15
N THR A 140 -5.23 66.44 -2.50
CA THR A 140 -6.28 66.46 -3.54
C THR A 140 -7.46 67.33 -3.19
N ASN A 141 -7.62 67.75 -1.93
CA ASN A 141 -8.65 68.66 -1.46
C ASN A 141 -8.19 70.11 -1.45
N GLY A 142 -7.00 70.37 -1.98
CA GLY A 142 -6.45 71.75 -2.03
C GLY A 142 -5.25 71.95 -1.10
N ARG A 143 -4.78 73.22 -1.06
CA ARG A 143 -3.69 73.63 -0.20
C ARG A 143 -4.23 74.10 1.16
N ARG A 144 -3.59 73.69 2.24
CA ARG A 144 -3.97 74.08 3.62
C ARG A 144 -2.73 74.35 4.48
N CYS A 145 -2.88 75.18 5.47
CA CYS A 145 -1.89 75.23 6.52
C CYS A 145 -1.88 74.01 7.36
N TYR A 146 -0.72 73.63 7.85
CA TYR A 146 -0.56 72.40 8.69
C TYR A 146 -1.54 72.35 9.86
N GLU A 147 -1.76 73.49 10.55
CA GLU A 147 -2.66 73.61 11.70
C GLU A 147 -4.14 73.35 11.35
N LEU A 148 -4.54 73.52 10.10
CA LEU A 148 -5.90 73.30 9.59
C LEU A 148 -6.06 72.01 8.84
N PHE A 149 -5.01 71.17 8.80
CA PHE A 149 -5.02 69.93 8.07
C PHE A 149 -5.72 68.87 8.91
N GLU A 150 -6.70 68.15 8.32
CA GLU A 150 -7.55 67.17 9.04
C GLU A 150 -6.78 65.96 9.55
N ASN A 151 -5.66 65.59 8.92
CA ASN A 151 -4.86 64.42 9.22
C ASN A 151 -3.47 64.84 9.81
N GLN A 152 -3.37 65.82 10.65
CA GLN A 152 -2.12 66.26 11.28
C GLN A 152 -1.31 65.11 11.92
N LEU A 153 -1.97 64.23 12.61
CA LEU A 153 -1.34 63.08 13.30
C LEU A 153 -0.46 62.21 12.38
N CYS A 154 -0.82 62.12 11.10
CA CYS A 154 0.02 61.36 10.16
C CYS A 154 1.34 62.04 9.86
N LEU A 155 1.36 63.37 9.86
CA LEU A 155 2.55 64.20 9.61
C LEU A 155 3.43 64.29 10.86
N GLU A 156 2.84 64.37 12.06
CA GLU A 156 3.56 64.34 13.33
C GLU A 156 4.31 63.03 13.54
N GLN A 157 3.70 61.92 13.18
CA GLN A 157 4.37 60.63 13.26
C GLN A 157 5.57 60.52 12.31
N TRP A 158 5.48 61.12 11.13
CA TRP A 158 6.61 61.17 10.22
C TRP A 158 7.74 62.06 10.78
N GLU A 159 7.43 63.20 11.32
CA GLU A 159 8.43 64.11 11.90
C GLU A 159 9.23 63.44 13.02
N ASN A 160 8.58 62.66 13.85
CA ASN A 160 9.21 61.92 14.95
C ASN A 160 10.15 60.79 14.49
N ASN A 161 9.88 60.15 13.34
CA ASN A 161 10.61 58.93 12.91
C ASN A 161 11.62 59.13 11.76
N GLY A 162 11.41 60.08 10.87
CA GLY A 162 12.36 60.59 9.85
C GLY A 162 12.99 59.57 8.88
N LYS A 163 12.49 58.33 8.76
CA LYS A 163 13.01 57.33 7.82
C LYS A 163 12.65 57.70 6.38
N ARG A 164 13.49 57.28 5.40
CA ARG A 164 13.29 57.57 3.98
C ARG A 164 12.04 56.95 3.40
N TYR A 165 11.76 55.71 3.77
CA TYR A 165 10.53 54.97 3.47
C TYR A 165 9.97 54.49 4.79
N GLN A 166 8.71 54.77 5.06
CA GLN A 166 8.07 54.36 6.29
C GLN A 166 6.61 54.07 6.02
N TRP A 167 6.16 52.99 6.65
CA TRP A 167 4.75 52.68 6.79
C TRP A 167 4.31 53.05 8.17
N ASN A 168 3.14 53.59 8.28
CA ASN A 168 2.55 53.84 9.59
C ASN A 168 1.02 53.70 9.51
N TYR A 169 0.44 53.40 10.63
CA TYR A 169 -0.99 53.25 10.79
C TYR A 169 -1.48 54.20 11.87
N LEU A 170 -2.52 54.95 11.50
CA LEU A 170 -3.22 55.79 12.45
C LEU A 170 -4.61 55.27 12.68
N GLU A 171 -4.91 54.94 13.92
CA GLU A 171 -6.25 54.74 14.36
C GLU A 171 -6.93 56.12 14.39
N ALA A 172 -7.79 56.40 13.40
CA ALA A 172 -8.50 57.67 13.34
C ALA A 172 -9.31 57.88 14.63
N GLN A 173 -8.78 58.71 15.51
CA GLN A 173 -9.59 59.38 16.52
C GLN A 173 -10.33 60.48 15.79
N THR A 174 -11.63 60.33 15.64
CA THR A 174 -12.61 61.43 15.42
C THR A 174 -13.49 61.32 14.19
N ASN A 175 -14.74 61.44 14.48
CA ASN A 175 -15.90 62.16 13.90
C ASN A 175 -16.26 62.12 12.42
N SER A 176 -15.53 61.57 11.52
CA SER A 176 -16.01 61.39 10.15
C SER A 176 -15.67 60.02 9.58
N LYS A 177 -16.70 59.14 9.56
CA LYS A 177 -16.73 57.90 8.78
C LYS A 177 -15.49 57.02 8.96
N ASN A 178 -15.41 56.28 10.05
CA ASN A 178 -14.60 55.06 10.31
C ASN A 178 -13.68 54.55 9.17
N ARG A 179 -12.84 55.42 8.57
CA ARG A 179 -11.87 55.03 7.56
C ARG A 179 -10.49 54.92 8.22
N LYS A 180 -10.09 53.70 8.46
CA LYS A 180 -8.74 53.40 8.89
C LYS A 180 -7.88 53.33 7.65
N ASN A 181 -6.97 54.30 7.45
CA ASN A 181 -6.02 54.33 6.33
C ASN A 181 -4.63 53.92 6.81
N ILE A 182 -3.88 53.26 5.93
CA ILE A 182 -2.47 52.99 6.10
C ILE A 182 -1.70 54.04 5.35
N TYR A 183 -0.71 54.64 5.98
CA TYR A 183 0.04 55.73 5.39
C TYR A 183 1.42 55.27 4.94
N PHE A 184 1.74 55.50 3.66
CA PHE A 184 3.07 55.29 3.09
C PHE A 184 3.77 56.61 2.94
N TYR A 185 4.91 56.74 3.61
CA TYR A 185 5.72 57.97 3.62
C TYR A 185 6.95 57.81 2.74
N TYR A 186 7.19 58.77 1.87
CA TYR A 186 8.41 58.91 1.13
C TYR A 186 9.09 60.26 1.51
N THR A 187 10.16 60.16 2.26
CA THR A 187 10.94 61.35 2.66
C THR A 187 11.90 61.75 1.53
N THR A 188 11.86 62.96 1.11
CA THR A 188 12.76 63.48 0.06
C THR A 188 14.21 63.56 0.56
N HIS A 189 15.15 63.64 -0.38
CA HIS A 189 16.51 64.04 -0.04
C HIS A 189 16.52 65.46 0.52
N GLN A 190 17.39 65.66 1.48
CA GLN A 190 17.57 66.99 2.05
C GLN A 190 18.12 67.93 0.99
N ILE A 191 17.34 68.96 0.66
CA ILE A 191 17.74 70.05 -0.28
C ILE A 191 17.95 71.34 0.53
N ALA A 192 19.14 71.87 0.50
CA ALA A 192 19.50 73.06 1.27
C ALA A 192 19.14 73.02 2.77
N GLY A 193 19.29 71.76 3.39
CA GLY A 193 19.00 71.57 4.80
C GLY A 193 17.51 71.28 5.11
N LYS A 194 16.61 71.41 4.13
CA LYS A 194 15.18 71.17 4.31
C LYS A 194 14.75 69.81 3.80
N LYS A 195 13.75 69.22 4.44
CA LYS A 195 13.16 67.95 4.09
C LYS A 195 11.69 68.13 3.77
N GLY A 196 11.19 67.38 2.80
CA GLY A 196 9.76 67.25 2.51
C GLY A 196 9.32 65.79 2.55
N VAL A 197 8.05 65.58 2.62
CA VAL A 197 7.47 64.27 2.57
C VAL A 197 6.31 64.18 1.59
N VAL A 198 6.26 63.07 0.88
CA VAL A 198 5.10 62.65 0.09
C VAL A 198 4.45 61.52 0.84
N VAL A 199 3.15 61.60 1.09
CA VAL A 199 2.37 60.65 1.85
C VAL A 199 1.24 60.12 0.99
N PHE A 200 1.11 58.83 0.89
CA PHE A 200 -0.04 58.16 0.26
C PHE A 200 -0.92 57.56 1.36
N ALA A 201 -2.17 57.98 1.39
CA ALA A 201 -3.19 57.38 2.26
C ALA A 201 -3.79 56.15 1.54
N VAL A 202 -3.34 54.97 1.89
CA VAL A 202 -3.74 53.70 1.29
C VAL A 202 -4.95 53.15 2.03
N ASN A 203 -5.99 52.80 1.29
CA ASN A 203 -7.20 52.20 1.84
C ASN A 203 -7.05 50.68 1.98
N PRO A 204 -7.04 50.15 3.20
CA PRO A 204 -6.87 48.71 3.42
C PRO A 204 -7.90 47.84 2.72
N ARG A 205 -9.15 48.29 2.63
CA ARG A 205 -10.22 47.53 1.94
C ARG A 205 -10.03 47.45 0.44
N LYS A 206 -9.50 48.51 -0.17
CA LYS A 206 -9.18 48.48 -1.60
C LYS A 206 -7.96 47.64 -1.87
N LEU A 207 -6.95 47.71 -0.96
CA LEU A 207 -5.76 46.86 -1.02
C LEU A 207 -6.15 45.37 -0.90
N ASP A 208 -7.01 45.00 0.04
CA ASP A 208 -7.52 43.66 0.24
C ASP A 208 -8.24 43.12 -1.01
N LYS A 209 -9.05 43.94 -1.66
CA LYS A 209 -9.74 43.56 -2.90
C LYS A 209 -8.80 43.39 -4.09
N LEU A 210 -7.71 44.12 -4.13
CA LEU A 210 -6.74 44.09 -5.23
C LEU A 210 -5.78 42.90 -5.11
N LEU A 211 -5.50 42.46 -3.89
CA LEU A 211 -4.70 41.26 -3.56
C LEU A 211 -5.51 39.97 -3.73
N ASP A 212 -6.14 39.74 -4.83
CA ASP A 212 -7.03 38.61 -5.13
C ASP A 212 -6.51 37.24 -4.60
N TYR A 213 -6.79 36.97 -3.34
CA TYR A 213 -6.54 35.72 -2.64
C TYR A 213 -7.87 35.09 -2.31
N GLY A 214 -8.03 33.78 -2.54
CA GLY A 214 -9.29 33.08 -2.39
C GLY A 214 -10.03 33.34 -1.07
N GLU A 215 -11.33 33.08 -1.03
CA GLU A 215 -12.22 33.32 0.13
C GLU A 215 -11.76 32.65 1.42
N ASP A 216 -10.98 31.56 1.31
CA ASP A 216 -10.47 30.77 2.42
C ASP A 216 -9.16 31.31 3.01
N VAL A 217 -8.67 32.45 2.51
CA VAL A 217 -7.41 33.07 2.97
C VAL A 217 -7.71 34.35 3.72
N ALA A 218 -7.04 34.55 4.84
CA ALA A 218 -7.03 35.82 5.56
C ALA A 218 -5.61 36.36 5.61
N LEU A 219 -5.48 37.69 5.42
CA LEU A 219 -4.21 38.41 5.47
C LEU A 219 -4.17 39.30 6.72
N ASN A 220 -3.01 39.30 7.33
CA ASN A 220 -2.70 40.18 8.44
C ASN A 220 -1.44 40.96 8.10
N PHE A 221 -1.56 42.31 8.11
CA PHE A 221 -0.43 43.22 7.90
C PHE A 221 0.05 43.77 9.23
N LYS A 222 1.32 43.61 9.50
CA LYS A 222 1.97 44.16 10.68
C LYS A 222 3.06 45.16 10.28
N VAL A 223 3.17 46.26 11.01
CA VAL A 223 4.29 47.19 10.93
C VAL A 223 4.84 47.38 12.33
N ASP A 224 6.14 47.21 12.47
CA ASP A 224 6.84 47.29 13.76
C ASP A 224 6.19 46.46 14.87
N GLY A 225 5.69 45.25 14.50
CA GLY A 225 5.02 44.32 15.41
C GLY A 225 3.54 44.63 15.73
N HIS A 226 3.01 45.74 15.29
CA HIS A 226 1.60 46.13 15.46
C HIS A 226 0.78 45.70 14.23
N ILE A 227 -0.37 45.05 14.50
CA ILE A 227 -1.33 44.64 13.46
C ILE A 227 -2.01 45.90 12.91
N ILE A 228 -1.73 46.23 11.65
CA ILE A 228 -2.31 47.41 10.98
C ILE A 228 -3.64 47.05 10.33
N TYR A 229 -3.71 45.85 9.76
CA TYR A 229 -4.87 45.40 9.03
C TYR A 229 -5.05 43.88 9.20
N ASP A 230 -6.28 43.46 9.37
CA ASP A 230 -6.68 42.10 9.46
C ASP A 230 -7.92 41.86 8.58
N SER A 231 -7.75 41.11 7.49
CA SER A 231 -8.84 40.82 6.56
C SER A 231 -9.93 39.97 7.17
N ALA A 232 -9.61 39.10 8.13
CA ALA A 232 -10.57 38.29 8.84
C ALA A 232 -11.54 39.13 9.69
N MET A 233 -11.03 40.18 10.37
CA MET A 233 -11.87 41.12 11.09
C MET A 233 -12.83 41.89 10.16
N MET A 234 -12.41 42.20 8.97
CA MET A 234 -13.23 42.92 8.00
C MET A 234 -14.33 42.02 7.37
N LYS A 235 -14.01 40.76 7.10
CA LYS A 235 -14.96 39.79 6.56
C LYS A 235 -16.02 39.35 7.59
N SER A 236 -15.67 39.35 8.88
CA SER A 236 -16.56 38.94 9.98
C SER A 236 -17.45 40.01 10.59
N GLY A 237 -17.47 41.20 10.01
CA GLY A 237 -18.30 42.33 10.51
C GLY A 237 -17.86 42.95 11.85
N GLY A 238 -16.67 42.60 12.34
CA GLY A 238 -16.09 43.21 13.54
C GLY A 238 -16.31 42.44 14.83
N GLU A 239 -16.86 41.25 14.80
CA GLU A 239 -17.03 40.42 15.99
C GLU A 239 -15.71 39.76 16.43
N LYS A 240 -15.24 40.18 17.61
CA LYS A 240 -14.04 39.59 18.26
C LYS A 240 -14.12 38.06 18.46
N GLU A 241 -15.33 37.54 18.60
CA GLU A 241 -15.58 36.09 18.78
C GLU A 241 -15.29 35.28 17.53
N ALA A 242 -15.60 35.80 16.34
CA ALA A 242 -15.28 35.14 15.07
C ALA A 242 -13.75 35.08 14.85
N MET A 243 -13.02 36.08 15.27
CA MET A 243 -11.55 36.10 15.22
C MET A 243 -10.92 35.09 16.17
N LEU A 244 -11.45 34.92 17.39
CA LEU A 244 -10.99 33.91 18.35
C LEU A 244 -11.30 32.50 17.87
N GLN A 245 -12.44 32.30 17.22
CA GLN A 245 -12.77 31.01 16.58
C GLN A 245 -11.86 30.71 15.39
N LEU A 246 -11.52 31.68 14.56
CA LEU A 246 -10.57 31.54 13.46
C LEU A 246 -9.15 31.24 13.95
N LEU A 247 -8.70 31.94 15.00
CA LEU A 247 -7.38 31.69 15.61
C LEU A 247 -7.32 30.37 16.36
N ASN A 248 -8.39 29.94 17.03
CA ASN A 248 -8.47 28.65 17.72
C ASN A 248 -8.66 27.49 16.77
N HIS A 249 -9.24 27.69 15.58
CA HIS A 249 -9.34 26.66 14.53
C HIS A 249 -8.09 26.62 13.63
N ALA A 250 -7.27 27.68 13.62
CA ALA A 250 -5.98 27.75 12.95
C ALA A 250 -4.84 27.05 13.70
N GLN A 251 -5.16 26.02 14.50
CA GLN A 251 -4.16 25.11 15.10
C GLN A 251 -3.37 24.27 14.10
N GLY A 252 -3.42 24.59 12.83
CA GLY A 252 -2.67 23.92 11.81
C GLY A 252 -2.17 24.87 10.76
N GLN A 253 -0.91 25.23 10.85
CA GLN A 253 -0.08 25.80 9.80
C GLN A 253 -0.31 27.30 9.50
N THR A 254 0.30 28.13 10.32
CA THR A 254 0.70 29.49 9.93
C THR A 254 1.89 29.41 8.98
N VAL A 255 1.70 29.69 7.70
CA VAL A 255 2.81 30.00 6.82
C VAL A 255 3.05 31.49 6.92
N SER A 256 4.02 31.88 7.72
CA SER A 256 4.52 33.26 7.75
C SER A 256 5.49 33.44 6.59
N GLY A 257 5.05 34.14 5.56
CA GLY A 257 5.94 34.68 4.55
C GLY A 257 6.29 36.11 4.92
N SER A 258 7.51 36.38 5.36
CA SER A 258 7.99 37.74 5.53
C SER A 258 8.26 38.36 4.15
N VAL A 259 7.48 39.36 3.79
CA VAL A 259 7.82 40.23 2.68
C VAL A 259 8.90 41.18 3.16
N GLN A 260 10.09 41.02 2.63
CA GLN A 260 11.27 41.88 2.75
C GLN A 260 11.31 42.81 3.97
N GLU A 261 12.19 42.52 4.91
CA GLU A 261 12.59 43.38 6.03
C GLU A 261 12.94 44.83 5.62
N GLN A 262 13.17 45.10 4.31
CA GLN A 262 13.59 46.40 3.82
C GLN A 262 12.51 47.50 3.93
N MET A 263 11.23 47.15 4.10
CA MET A 263 10.15 48.15 4.23
C MET A 263 9.42 48.11 5.58
N GLY A 264 9.78 47.20 6.49
CA GLY A 264 9.17 47.17 7.83
C GLY A 264 7.73 46.64 7.87
N VAL A 265 7.22 46.01 6.79
CA VAL A 265 5.89 45.43 6.75
C VAL A 265 6.02 43.89 6.76
N GLU A 266 5.39 43.27 7.71
CA GLU A 266 5.25 41.82 7.80
C GLU A 266 3.84 41.41 7.37
N ILE A 267 3.72 40.58 6.34
CA ILE A 267 2.45 40.00 5.91
C ILE A 267 2.37 38.59 6.40
N THR A 268 1.37 38.30 7.19
CA THR A 268 1.07 36.94 7.64
C THR A 268 -0.19 36.44 6.96
N MET A 269 -0.09 35.31 6.30
CA MET A 269 -1.21 34.66 5.64
C MET A 269 -1.75 33.52 6.53
N PHE A 270 -3.05 33.52 6.74
CA PHE A 270 -3.77 32.46 7.43
C PHE A 270 -4.68 31.77 6.42
N VAL A 271 -4.56 30.45 6.30
CA VAL A 271 -5.50 29.66 5.50
C VAL A 271 -6.48 28.99 6.44
N GLN A 272 -7.74 29.31 6.28
CA GLN A 272 -8.84 28.71 7.01
C GLN A 272 -9.12 27.34 6.40
N LYS A 273 -8.70 26.28 7.06
CA LYS A 273 -8.93 24.88 6.69
C LYS A 273 -8.75 24.59 5.19
N TRP A 274 -7.61 24.02 4.85
CA TRP A 274 -7.36 23.52 3.50
C TRP A 274 -8.55 22.69 3.02
N LYS A 275 -9.33 23.24 2.11
CA LYS A 275 -10.36 22.48 1.41
C LYS A 275 -9.63 21.59 0.42
N THR A 276 -9.46 20.33 0.78
CA THR A 276 -8.85 19.32 -0.10
C THR A 276 -9.48 19.46 -1.48
N SER A 277 -8.67 19.58 -2.50
CA SER A 277 -9.20 19.77 -3.87
C SER A 277 -10.20 18.65 -4.15
N GLU A 278 -11.25 18.97 -4.85
CA GLU A 278 -12.32 18.01 -5.17
C GLU A 278 -11.76 16.77 -5.87
N GLN A 279 -10.70 16.95 -6.65
CA GLN A 279 -9.93 15.88 -7.27
C GLN A 279 -9.26 14.94 -6.27
N LEU A 280 -8.61 15.47 -5.22
CA LEU A 280 -7.99 14.64 -4.17
C LEU A 280 -9.04 13.88 -3.36
N THR A 281 -10.21 14.50 -3.14
CA THR A 281 -11.32 13.85 -2.46
C THR A 281 -11.91 12.73 -3.32
N GLN A 282 -12.07 12.92 -4.61
CA GLN A 282 -12.49 11.88 -5.56
C GLN A 282 -11.46 10.76 -5.64
N MET A 283 -10.17 11.07 -5.73
CA MET A 283 -9.10 10.05 -5.68
C MET A 283 -9.16 9.22 -4.40
N ARG A 284 -9.40 9.84 -3.25
CA ARG A 284 -9.56 9.12 -1.97
C ARG A 284 -10.74 8.15 -2.03
N HIS A 285 -11.90 8.56 -2.56
CA HIS A 285 -13.07 7.68 -2.68
C HIS A 285 -12.84 6.54 -3.67
N ILE A 286 -12.18 6.82 -4.81
CA ILE A 286 -11.80 5.78 -5.77
C ILE A 286 -10.85 4.78 -5.12
N MET A 287 -9.82 5.25 -4.42
CA MET A 287 -8.90 4.38 -3.70
C MET A 287 -9.62 3.52 -2.65
N GLN A 288 -10.50 4.11 -1.85
CA GLN A 288 -11.27 3.36 -0.85
C GLN A 288 -12.15 2.29 -1.47
N SER A 289 -12.80 2.58 -2.61
CA SER A 289 -13.62 1.60 -3.32
C SER A 289 -12.79 0.46 -3.93
N VAL A 290 -11.62 0.75 -4.50
CA VAL A 290 -10.68 -0.26 -5.02
C VAL A 290 -10.18 -1.16 -3.89
N ILE A 291 -9.83 -0.59 -2.75
CA ILE A 291 -9.40 -1.32 -1.55
C ILE A 291 -10.52 -2.26 -1.07
N CYS A 292 -11.75 -1.75 -0.94
CA CYS A 292 -12.89 -2.55 -0.54
C CYS A 292 -13.13 -3.73 -1.49
N LEU A 293 -13.03 -3.48 -2.81
CA LEU A 293 -13.13 -4.51 -3.83
C LEU A 293 -12.02 -5.56 -3.71
N MET A 294 -10.78 -5.14 -3.49
CA MET A 294 -9.63 -6.05 -3.29
C MET A 294 -9.83 -6.95 -2.07
N ILE A 295 -10.32 -6.40 -0.96
CA ILE A 295 -10.64 -7.18 0.25
C ILE A 295 -11.73 -8.20 -0.05
N LEU A 296 -12.82 -7.80 -0.71
CA LEU A 296 -13.90 -8.72 -1.07
C LEU A 296 -13.42 -9.84 -1.98
N LEU A 297 -12.61 -9.53 -3.00
CA LEU A 297 -12.04 -10.52 -3.91
C LEU A 297 -11.08 -11.46 -3.17
N SER A 298 -10.26 -10.96 -2.26
CA SER A 298 -9.34 -11.80 -1.49
C SER A 298 -10.09 -12.77 -0.57
N VAL A 299 -11.13 -12.32 0.11
CA VAL A 299 -11.98 -13.18 0.95
C VAL A 299 -12.69 -14.24 0.09
N ALA A 300 -13.24 -13.87 -1.06
CA ALA A 300 -13.89 -14.80 -1.98
C ALA A 300 -12.89 -15.85 -2.51
N LEU A 301 -11.68 -15.44 -2.85
CA LEU A 301 -10.62 -16.31 -3.34
C LEU A 301 -10.18 -17.30 -2.25
N VAL A 302 -9.94 -16.83 -1.03
CA VAL A 302 -9.59 -17.67 0.12
C VAL A 302 -10.67 -18.73 0.35
N PHE A 303 -11.93 -18.31 0.32
CA PHE A 303 -13.06 -19.21 0.50
C PHE A 303 -13.15 -20.25 -0.63
N TYR A 304 -12.99 -19.82 -1.89
CA TYR A 304 -12.98 -20.73 -3.05
C TYR A 304 -11.86 -21.77 -2.96
N ILE A 305 -10.63 -21.34 -2.66
CA ILE A 305 -9.47 -22.23 -2.52
C ILE A 305 -9.71 -23.22 -1.38
N SER A 306 -10.22 -22.74 -0.24
CA SER A 306 -10.50 -23.57 0.92
C SER A 306 -11.53 -24.64 0.61
N LEU A 307 -12.60 -24.34 -0.10
CA LEU A 307 -13.59 -25.30 -0.55
C LEU A 307 -12.99 -26.33 -1.53
N LYS A 308 -12.18 -25.86 -2.50
CA LYS A 308 -11.55 -26.72 -3.50
C LYS A 308 -10.57 -27.72 -2.90
N ILE A 309 -9.85 -27.34 -1.84
CA ILE A 309 -8.92 -28.23 -1.14
C ILE A 309 -9.69 -29.20 -0.23
N PHE A 310 -10.75 -28.72 0.42
CA PHE A 310 -11.46 -29.52 1.43
C PHE A 310 -12.43 -30.56 0.83
N ASN A 311 -13.08 -30.26 -0.30
CA ASN A 311 -14.03 -31.18 -0.90
C ASN A 311 -13.44 -32.54 -1.28
N PRO A 312 -12.25 -32.64 -1.91
CA PRO A 312 -11.62 -33.94 -2.17
C PRO A 312 -11.28 -34.73 -0.89
N ILE A 313 -10.86 -34.04 0.15
CA ILE A 313 -10.54 -34.66 1.45
C ILE A 313 -11.81 -35.24 2.08
N LYS A 314 -12.92 -34.47 2.00
CA LYS A 314 -14.22 -34.96 2.50
C LYS A 314 -14.72 -36.16 1.74
N GLU A 315 -14.54 -36.24 0.41
CA GLU A 315 -14.89 -37.41 -0.39
C GLU A 315 -14.02 -38.61 -0.04
N LEU A 316 -12.71 -38.43 0.11
CA LEU A 316 -11.80 -39.48 0.56
C LEU A 316 -12.20 -40.03 1.93
N MET A 317 -12.51 -39.17 2.88
CA MET A 317 -13.01 -39.61 4.21
C MET A 317 -14.31 -40.38 4.11
N LYS A 318 -15.22 -39.96 3.22
CA LYS A 318 -16.47 -40.70 3.00
C LYS A 318 -16.23 -42.09 2.45
N VAL A 319 -15.38 -42.23 1.42
CA VAL A 319 -15.03 -43.54 0.83
C VAL A 319 -14.35 -44.45 1.86
N LEU A 320 -13.43 -43.93 2.65
CA LEU A 320 -12.76 -44.72 3.71
C LEU A 320 -13.73 -45.12 4.81
N ARG A 321 -14.70 -44.28 5.17
CA ARG A 321 -15.74 -44.61 6.16
C ARG A 321 -16.69 -45.69 5.65
N ASP A 322 -17.15 -45.58 4.41
CA ASP A 322 -18.13 -46.49 3.84
C ASP A 322 -17.52 -47.88 3.59
N ASN A 323 -16.17 -48.00 3.44
CA ASN A 323 -15.44 -49.25 3.23
C ASN A 323 -14.87 -49.88 4.52
N SER A 324 -15.01 -49.23 5.67
CA SER A 324 -14.50 -49.76 6.93
C SER A 324 -15.62 -50.22 7.85
N GLU A 325 -15.76 -51.54 8.07
CA GLU A 325 -16.63 -52.13 9.09
C GLU A 325 -16.29 -51.64 10.53
N TYR A 326 -15.14 -51.04 10.73
CA TYR A 326 -14.63 -50.53 12.00
C TYR A 326 -14.78 -48.98 12.18
N GLY A 327 -15.47 -48.28 11.25
CA GLY A 327 -15.42 -46.83 11.12
C GLY A 327 -16.09 -46.01 12.25
N GLU A 328 -17.06 -46.61 12.96
CA GLU A 328 -17.85 -45.78 13.90
C GLU A 328 -17.18 -45.54 15.27
N LYS A 329 -16.35 -46.44 15.75
CA LYS A 329 -15.77 -46.32 17.11
C LYS A 329 -14.53 -45.43 17.18
N ASN A 330 -13.77 -45.25 16.07
CA ASN A 330 -12.53 -44.51 16.05
C ASN A 330 -12.71 -42.99 15.70
N ILE A 331 -13.87 -42.60 15.15
CA ILE A 331 -14.16 -41.20 14.81
C ILE A 331 -14.28 -40.32 16.06
N LEU A 332 -14.69 -40.90 17.16
CA LEU A 332 -14.90 -40.16 18.43
C LEU A 332 -13.59 -39.79 19.17
N ASN A 333 -12.48 -40.43 18.84
CA ASN A 333 -11.18 -40.22 19.52
C ASN A 333 -10.15 -39.46 18.72
N ASN A 334 -10.37 -39.16 17.42
CA ASN A 334 -9.41 -38.42 16.60
C ASN A 334 -9.77 -36.95 16.58
N GLU A 335 -8.87 -36.13 17.07
CA GLU A 335 -9.05 -34.67 17.22
C GLU A 335 -9.11 -33.92 15.89
N ASN A 336 -8.68 -34.52 14.77
CA ASN A 336 -8.74 -33.89 13.45
C ASN A 336 -8.83 -34.90 12.29
N GLU A 337 -9.28 -34.43 11.12
CA GLU A 337 -9.55 -35.22 9.91
C GLU A 337 -8.28 -35.90 9.35
N LEU A 338 -7.11 -35.29 9.51
CA LEU A 338 -5.83 -35.80 9.02
C LEU A 338 -5.41 -37.05 9.83
N SER A 339 -5.57 -37.01 11.15
CA SER A 339 -5.28 -38.14 12.02
C SER A 339 -6.15 -39.33 11.68
N TYR A 340 -7.43 -39.11 11.36
CA TYR A 340 -8.34 -40.16 10.89
C TYR A 340 -7.89 -40.74 9.54
N LEU A 341 -7.52 -39.87 8.55
CA LEU A 341 -7.02 -40.35 7.25
C LEU A 341 -5.73 -41.16 7.40
N ILE A 342 -4.78 -40.69 8.21
CA ILE A 342 -3.52 -41.39 8.46
C ILE A 342 -3.77 -42.77 9.11
N SER A 343 -4.58 -42.82 10.15
CA SER A 343 -4.88 -44.06 10.85
C SER A 343 -5.64 -45.06 9.96
N SER A 344 -6.61 -44.59 9.17
CA SER A 344 -7.35 -45.40 8.21
C SER A 344 -6.46 -45.94 7.07
N MET A 345 -5.54 -45.08 6.57
CA MET A 345 -4.58 -45.49 5.56
C MET A 345 -3.57 -46.50 6.10
N GLN A 346 -3.08 -46.32 7.33
CA GLN A 346 -2.19 -47.28 7.99
C GLN A 346 -2.86 -48.63 8.18
N SER A 347 -4.13 -48.69 8.63
CA SER A 347 -4.87 -49.90 8.79
C SER A 347 -5.11 -50.65 7.46
N THR A 348 -5.38 -49.88 6.38
CA THR A 348 -5.55 -50.44 5.03
C THR A 348 -4.24 -51.03 4.50
N LEU A 349 -3.12 -50.35 4.71
CA LEU A 349 -1.79 -50.83 4.31
C LEU A 349 -1.40 -52.10 5.07
N SER A 350 -1.67 -52.15 6.38
CA SER A 350 -1.43 -53.37 7.18
C SER A 350 -2.23 -54.52 6.67
N ARG A 351 -3.54 -54.36 6.44
CA ARG A 351 -4.42 -55.38 5.91
C ARG A 351 -4.01 -55.86 4.52
N ASN A 352 -3.57 -54.96 3.64
CA ASN A 352 -3.05 -55.35 2.33
C ASN A 352 -1.81 -56.21 2.44
N LYS A 353 -0.93 -55.96 3.42
CA LYS A 353 0.26 -56.73 3.69
C LYS A 353 -0.12 -58.14 4.16
N ASP A 354 -1.07 -58.24 5.08
CA ASP A 354 -1.56 -59.54 5.59
C ASP A 354 -2.19 -60.37 4.46
N ILE A 355 -2.98 -59.75 3.58
CA ILE A 355 -3.57 -60.39 2.40
C ILE A 355 -2.47 -60.86 1.43
N GLU A 356 -1.42 -60.09 1.22
CA GLU A 356 -0.31 -60.45 0.34
C GLU A 356 0.46 -61.66 0.89
N GLU A 357 0.67 -61.74 2.20
CA GLU A 357 1.29 -62.92 2.84
C GLU A 357 0.40 -64.17 2.69
N GLU A 358 -0.91 -64.04 2.98
CA GLU A 358 -1.85 -65.15 2.80
C GLU A 358 -1.92 -65.61 1.33
N LEU A 359 -1.90 -64.69 0.38
CA LEU A 359 -1.89 -64.99 -1.05
C LEU A 359 -0.62 -65.75 -1.44
N LYS A 360 0.56 -65.35 -0.94
CA LYS A 360 1.82 -66.07 -1.17
C LYS A 360 1.74 -67.54 -0.66
N GLU A 361 1.25 -67.72 0.56
CA GLU A 361 1.07 -69.06 1.11
C GLU A 361 0.11 -69.93 0.26
N ARG A 362 -1.04 -69.35 -0.14
CA ARG A 362 -1.98 -70.03 -1.02
C ARG A 362 -1.38 -70.45 -2.37
N VAL A 363 -0.59 -69.52 -2.98
CA VAL A 363 0.10 -69.80 -4.25
C VAL A 363 1.09 -70.94 -4.10
N VAL A 364 1.86 -70.98 -2.99
CA VAL A 364 2.80 -72.10 -2.70
C VAL A 364 2.07 -73.39 -2.53
N LEU A 365 1.00 -73.38 -1.74
CA LEU A 365 0.17 -74.65 -1.53
C LEU A 365 -0.46 -75.08 -2.84
N THR A 366 -0.98 -74.17 -3.66
CA THR A 366 -1.59 -74.55 -4.95
C THR A 366 -0.55 -75.12 -5.91
N LYS A 367 0.65 -74.53 -6.00
CA LYS A 367 1.74 -75.11 -6.81
C LYS A 367 2.15 -76.52 -6.33
N LYS A 368 2.24 -76.70 -4.99
CA LYS A 368 2.53 -78.05 -4.43
C LYS A 368 1.46 -79.05 -4.77
N ALA A 369 0.19 -78.68 -4.62
CA ALA A 369 -0.93 -79.50 -4.97
C ALA A 369 -0.97 -79.90 -6.47
N GLN A 370 -0.69 -78.91 -7.35
CA GLN A 370 -0.57 -79.14 -8.79
C GLN A 370 0.58 -80.14 -9.13
N SER A 371 1.73 -79.93 -8.49
CA SER A 371 2.89 -80.80 -8.69
C SER A 371 2.55 -82.24 -8.29
N VAL A 372 1.93 -82.48 -7.12
CA VAL A 372 1.49 -83.78 -6.66
C VAL A 372 0.45 -84.39 -7.61
N ALA A 373 -0.51 -83.59 -8.07
CA ALA A 373 -1.53 -84.07 -9.02
C ALA A 373 -0.93 -84.50 -10.38
N LEU A 374 0.06 -83.71 -10.89
CA LEU A 374 0.78 -84.13 -12.12
C LEU A 374 1.61 -85.36 -11.93
N GLN A 375 2.28 -85.52 -10.80
CA GLN A 375 3.00 -86.79 -10.48
C GLN A 375 2.07 -87.99 -10.38
N ALA A 376 0.90 -87.80 -9.81
CA ALA A 376 -0.08 -88.86 -9.70
C ALA A 376 -0.66 -89.36 -11.06
N GLN A 377 -0.58 -88.55 -12.11
CA GLN A 377 -0.97 -88.96 -13.47
C GLN A 377 -0.03 -90.01 -14.09
N ILE A 378 1.22 -90.09 -13.60
CA ILE A 378 2.14 -91.11 -13.97
C ILE A 378 1.93 -92.29 -12.98
N ASN A 379 1.32 -93.37 -13.38
CA ASN A 379 1.10 -94.49 -12.50
C ASN A 379 2.44 -95.22 -12.25
N PRO A 380 3.15 -95.00 -11.12
CA PRO A 380 4.45 -95.60 -10.85
C PRO A 380 4.40 -97.10 -10.76
N HIS A 381 3.30 -97.62 -10.21
CA HIS A 381 3.10 -99.04 -10.05
C HIS A 381 2.98 -99.80 -11.40
N PHE A 382 2.25 -99.19 -12.35
CA PHE A 382 2.14 -99.76 -13.69
C PHE A 382 3.51 -99.72 -14.41
N LEU A 383 4.29 -98.69 -14.34
CA LEU A 383 5.61 -98.65 -14.94
C LEU A 383 6.57 -99.69 -14.33
N ASN A 384 6.62 -99.81 -13.01
CA ASN A 384 7.47 -100.77 -12.32
C ASN A 384 7.07 -102.19 -12.69
N ASN A 385 5.80 -102.52 -12.63
CA ASN A 385 5.31 -103.86 -12.99
C ASN A 385 5.61 -104.24 -14.45
N THR A 386 5.53 -103.21 -15.35
CA THR A 386 5.82 -103.46 -16.74
C THR A 386 7.32 -103.67 -16.95
N LEU A 387 8.18 -102.92 -16.30
CA LEU A 387 9.65 -103.12 -16.36
C LEU A 387 10.06 -104.48 -15.73
N GLU A 388 9.47 -104.84 -14.61
CA GLU A 388 9.69 -106.16 -14.01
C GLU A 388 9.28 -107.29 -14.96
N SER A 389 8.11 -107.17 -15.60
CA SER A 389 7.67 -108.18 -16.57
C SER A 389 8.63 -108.31 -17.74
N ILE A 390 9.13 -107.15 -18.26
CA ILE A 390 10.12 -107.15 -19.35
C ILE A 390 11.45 -107.74 -18.84
N ASN A 391 11.85 -107.53 -17.63
CA ASN A 391 13.03 -108.10 -17.00
C ASN A 391 12.95 -109.60 -16.91
N TRP A 392 11.80 -110.12 -16.42
CA TRP A 392 11.56 -111.60 -16.37
C TRP A 392 11.56 -112.24 -17.76
N MET A 393 11.06 -111.54 -18.78
CA MET A 393 11.13 -112.07 -20.15
C MET A 393 12.56 -112.04 -20.69
N ALA A 394 13.38 -110.99 -20.34
CA ALA A 394 14.79 -110.96 -20.72
C ALA A 394 15.60 -112.10 -20.05
N ILE A 395 15.41 -112.31 -18.75
CA ILE A 395 16.05 -113.37 -18.01
C ILE A 395 15.66 -114.73 -18.60
N GLY A 396 14.38 -114.97 -18.94
CA GLY A 396 13.87 -116.25 -19.46
C GLY A 396 14.44 -116.60 -20.85
N LYS A 397 14.83 -115.63 -21.66
CA LYS A 397 15.41 -115.85 -23.00
C LYS A 397 16.94 -115.80 -23.07
N LEU A 398 17.58 -115.02 -22.21
CA LEU A 398 19.02 -114.71 -22.29
C LEU A 398 19.82 -115.26 -21.11
N GLY A 399 19.15 -115.79 -20.08
CA GLY A 399 19.74 -116.18 -18.80
C GLY A 399 19.78 -115.06 -17.80
N SER A 400 20.14 -115.41 -16.55
CA SER A 400 20.10 -114.46 -15.42
C SER A 400 21.24 -113.35 -15.47
N ASP A 401 22.30 -113.60 -16.21
CA ASP A 401 23.45 -112.69 -16.30
C ASP A 401 23.51 -112.14 -17.71
N ASN A 402 22.75 -111.04 -17.97
CA ASN A 402 22.69 -110.42 -19.27
C ASN A 402 22.58 -108.88 -19.13
N ASP A 403 23.18 -108.13 -20.05
CA ASP A 403 23.24 -106.68 -20.07
C ASP A 403 21.86 -105.99 -20.14
N ILE A 404 20.84 -106.65 -20.76
CA ILE A 404 19.48 -106.16 -20.91
C ILE A 404 18.78 -106.11 -19.55
N SER A 405 18.86 -107.16 -18.78
CA SER A 405 18.30 -107.26 -17.42
C SER A 405 18.92 -106.28 -16.49
N GLU A 406 20.25 -106.08 -16.58
CA GLU A 406 20.96 -105.11 -15.78
C GLU A 406 20.54 -103.69 -16.11
N MET A 407 20.40 -103.30 -17.39
CA MET A 407 19.87 -102.00 -17.86
C MET A 407 18.44 -101.78 -17.38
N ILE A 408 17.53 -102.79 -17.42
CA ILE A 408 16.14 -102.71 -16.98
C ILE A 408 16.11 -102.42 -15.48
N ASN A 409 16.93 -103.19 -14.70
CA ASN A 409 17.04 -102.93 -13.26
C ASN A 409 17.53 -101.51 -12.91
N CYS A 410 18.55 -101.06 -13.58
CA CYS A 410 19.04 -99.66 -13.39
C CYS A 410 17.95 -98.66 -13.75
N LEU A 411 17.23 -98.82 -14.89
CA LEU A 411 16.15 -97.93 -15.31
C LEU A 411 14.96 -98.04 -14.31
N SER A 412 14.59 -99.15 -13.85
CA SER A 412 13.52 -99.33 -12.83
C SER A 412 13.87 -98.61 -11.53
N GLN A 413 15.13 -98.75 -11.09
CA GLN A 413 15.59 -97.99 -9.91
C GLN A 413 15.58 -96.48 -10.11
N LEU A 414 16.06 -95.99 -11.25
CA LEU A 414 16.02 -94.54 -11.57
C LEU A 414 14.59 -94.04 -11.61
N LEU A 415 13.66 -94.77 -12.27
CA LEU A 415 12.27 -94.34 -12.34
C LEU A 415 11.58 -94.42 -10.97
N ARG A 416 11.84 -95.42 -10.18
CA ARG A 416 11.27 -95.58 -8.83
C ARG A 416 11.69 -94.38 -7.97
N THR A 417 12.94 -94.04 -7.97
CA THR A 417 13.42 -92.93 -7.18
C THR A 417 12.93 -91.57 -7.71
N SER A 418 12.83 -91.38 -9.04
CA SER A 418 12.29 -90.14 -9.63
C SER A 418 10.80 -89.92 -9.38
N LEU A 419 10.03 -91.01 -9.18
CA LEU A 419 8.59 -90.99 -8.96
C LEU A 419 8.22 -91.04 -7.48
N ASP A 420 9.09 -91.62 -6.60
CA ASP A 420 8.84 -91.81 -5.17
C ASP A 420 9.34 -90.70 -4.29
N THR A 421 9.89 -89.60 -4.91
CA THR A 421 10.40 -88.49 -4.13
C THR A 421 9.28 -87.73 -3.43
N ALA A 422 8.83 -88.24 -2.31
CA ALA A 422 8.11 -87.45 -1.31
C ALA A 422 9.03 -86.40 -0.62
N GLU A 423 10.31 -86.58 -0.76
CA GLU A 423 11.32 -85.73 -0.15
C GLU A 423 11.97 -84.81 -1.21
N MET A 424 11.91 -83.52 -0.95
CA MET A 424 12.43 -82.44 -1.85
C MET A 424 13.97 -82.40 -1.90
N PHE A 425 14.64 -83.13 -1.00
CA PHE A 425 16.07 -83.19 -0.84
C PHE A 425 16.55 -84.64 -0.76
N VAL A 426 17.54 -85.01 -1.55
CA VAL A 426 18.26 -86.24 -1.53
C VAL A 426 19.69 -86.02 -1.03
N THR A 427 20.32 -87.09 -0.53
CA THR A 427 21.75 -86.94 -0.11
C THR A 427 22.66 -86.88 -1.35
N ILE A 428 23.81 -86.20 -1.20
CA ILE A 428 24.81 -86.15 -2.27
C ILE A 428 25.24 -87.56 -2.70
N GLN A 429 25.26 -88.45 -1.79
CA GLN A 429 25.59 -89.91 -2.04
C GLN A 429 24.58 -90.52 -2.98
N ASP A 430 23.29 -90.34 -2.73
CA ASP A 430 22.20 -90.86 -3.56
C ASP A 430 22.28 -90.26 -4.98
N GLU A 431 22.54 -88.98 -5.10
CA GLU A 431 22.67 -88.25 -6.40
C GLU A 431 23.83 -88.77 -7.22
N ILE A 432 24.97 -89.08 -6.58
CA ILE A 432 26.13 -89.71 -7.22
C ILE A 432 25.75 -91.14 -7.70
N GLU A 433 25.00 -91.88 -6.92
CA GLU A 433 24.57 -93.23 -7.31
C GLU A 433 23.58 -93.17 -8.49
N TYR A 434 22.69 -92.23 -8.53
CA TYR A 434 21.83 -91.93 -9.70
C TYR A 434 22.62 -91.60 -10.94
N ALA A 435 23.56 -90.71 -10.84
CA ALA A 435 24.41 -90.39 -11.94
C ALA A 435 25.17 -91.59 -12.50
N LYS A 436 25.68 -92.43 -11.62
CA LYS A 436 26.35 -93.68 -12.04
C LYS A 436 25.44 -94.62 -12.81
N LYS A 437 24.21 -94.87 -12.29
CA LYS A 437 23.21 -95.71 -12.96
C LYS A 437 22.77 -95.17 -14.32
N TYR A 438 22.61 -93.82 -14.39
CA TYR A 438 22.30 -93.16 -15.65
C TYR A 438 23.42 -93.31 -16.65
N ILE A 439 24.66 -93.06 -16.23
CA ILE A 439 25.85 -93.21 -17.08
C ILE A 439 25.99 -94.66 -17.57
N TYR A 440 25.78 -95.65 -16.71
CA TYR A 440 25.79 -97.06 -17.06
C TYR A 440 24.78 -97.37 -18.16
N ILE A 441 23.54 -96.94 -18.07
CA ILE A 441 22.55 -97.12 -19.12
C ILE A 441 22.98 -96.44 -20.43
N GLN A 442 23.55 -95.25 -20.36
CA GLN A 442 24.00 -94.56 -21.56
C GLN A 442 25.21 -95.27 -22.24
N GLN A 443 26.13 -95.78 -21.45
CA GLN A 443 27.27 -96.54 -21.97
C GLN A 443 26.82 -97.78 -22.72
N LYS A 444 25.90 -98.51 -22.14
CA LYS A 444 25.34 -99.73 -22.77
C LYS A 444 24.54 -99.38 -24.03
N ARG A 445 23.84 -98.28 -24.06
CA ARG A 445 23.06 -97.80 -25.24
C ARG A 445 23.93 -97.36 -26.39
N LEU A 446 25.01 -96.66 -26.08
CA LEU A 446 25.86 -95.95 -27.11
C LEU A 446 27.08 -96.77 -27.52
N GLY A 447 27.39 -97.97 -26.86
CA GLY A 447 28.54 -98.77 -27.12
C GLY A 447 29.87 -98.17 -26.70
N SER A 448 30.96 -98.66 -27.21
CA SER A 448 32.33 -98.32 -26.82
C SER A 448 32.79 -96.81 -27.11
N ASN A 449 31.88 -96.03 -27.67
CA ASN A 449 32.19 -94.58 -28.02
C ASN A 449 31.82 -93.64 -26.91
N PHE A 450 31.46 -94.09 -25.69
CA PHE A 450 31.07 -93.22 -24.55
C PHE A 450 32.10 -93.35 -23.42
N ASP A 451 33.04 -92.47 -23.40
CA ASP A 451 34.00 -92.28 -22.30
C ASP A 451 33.56 -91.15 -21.36
N VAL A 452 33.46 -91.44 -20.03
CA VAL A 452 33.09 -90.51 -19.00
C VAL A 452 34.22 -90.35 -18.02
#